data_a835f6cfc88153085247c07750b845d0
#
_entry.id   a835f6cfc88153085247c07750b845d0
#
_cell.length_a   1.000
_cell.length_b   1.000
_cell.length_c   1.000
_cell.angle_alpha   90.00
_cell.angle_beta   90.00
_cell.angle_gamma   90.00
#
_symmetry.space_group_name_H-M   'P 1'
#
loop_
_entity.id
_entity.type
_entity.pdbx_description
1 polymer ?
#
loop_
_entity_poly.entity_id
_entity_poly.type
_entity_poly.pdbx_seq_one_letter_code
_entity_poly.pdbx_strand_id
1 'polypeptide(L)'
;MSKTISLKHPEVPVVHSITDGKLEVGDKVEVKGEPLENAVRFSVNFIESSSQQCIFHLDFRFNEEEPYKRTVVRNTNFPSGDWGAEERADNPLQRGEPFKLQIKVLEDRFSVELNDAHHFDFNHRVSLGNADVIKIKGDVKIKSVKIKEC
;
A
#
# COMPACT_ATOMS: atom_id res chain seq x y z
N MET A 1 -16.81 11.43 14.63
CA MET A 1 -17.51 10.95 13.43
C MET A 1 -16.50 10.46 12.41
N SER A 2 -16.67 9.25 11.95
CA SER A 2 -15.78 8.70 10.93
C SER A 2 -16.16 9.21 9.55
N LYS A 3 -15.16 9.43 8.72
CA LYS A 3 -15.33 9.80 7.33
C LYS A 3 -14.80 8.69 6.43
N THR A 4 -15.35 8.59 5.24
CA THR A 4 -14.89 7.62 4.24
C THR A 4 -14.68 8.32 2.92
N ILE A 5 -13.48 8.19 2.36
CA ILE A 5 -13.19 8.54 0.98
C ILE A 5 -13.40 7.28 0.15
N SER A 6 -14.04 7.42 -1.00
CA SER A 6 -14.23 6.30 -1.92
C SER A 6 -13.91 6.74 -3.34
N LEU A 7 -12.93 6.09 -3.96
CA LEU A 7 -12.62 6.26 -5.38
C LEU A 7 -13.09 5.02 -6.11
N LYS A 8 -13.80 5.21 -7.23
CA LYS A 8 -14.28 4.11 -8.06
C LYS A 8 -13.57 4.14 -9.40
N HIS A 9 -12.97 3.00 -9.77
CA HIS A 9 -12.27 2.82 -11.04
C HIS A 9 -11.26 3.94 -11.35
N PRO A 10 -10.40 4.34 -10.38
CA PRO A 10 -9.41 5.37 -10.65
C PRO A 10 -8.36 4.87 -11.65
N GLU A 11 -7.82 5.77 -12.44
CA GLU A 11 -6.73 5.43 -13.36
C GLU A 11 -5.42 5.27 -12.61
N VAL A 12 -4.58 4.35 -13.05
CA VAL A 12 -3.24 4.12 -12.52
C VAL A 12 -2.24 4.91 -13.36
N PRO A 13 -1.30 5.67 -12.76
CA PRO A 13 -1.05 5.76 -11.31
C PRO A 13 -2.13 6.55 -10.58
N VAL A 14 -2.53 6.03 -9.41
CA VAL A 14 -3.44 6.74 -8.52
C VAL A 14 -2.58 7.57 -7.57
N VAL A 15 -2.87 8.87 -7.50
CA VAL A 15 -2.25 9.77 -6.51
C VAL A 15 -3.39 10.55 -5.89
N HIS A 16 -3.66 10.34 -4.62
CA HIS A 16 -4.80 10.96 -3.97
C HIS A 16 -4.46 11.40 -2.55
N SER A 17 -4.89 12.60 -2.22
CA SER A 17 -4.72 13.15 -0.87
C SER A 17 -5.65 12.44 0.11
N ILE A 18 -5.15 12.17 1.29
CA ILE A 18 -5.93 11.59 2.37
C ILE A 18 -6.74 12.70 3.02
N THR A 19 -8.03 12.43 3.29
CA THR A 19 -8.91 13.41 3.93
C THR A 19 -8.33 13.83 5.29
N ASP A 20 -8.55 15.10 5.66
CA ASP A 20 -8.03 15.71 6.88
C ASP A 20 -6.50 15.72 6.97
N GLY A 21 -5.84 15.48 5.84
CA GLY A 21 -4.44 15.80 5.64
C GLY A 21 -3.43 14.74 5.99
N LYS A 22 -3.75 13.69 6.76
CA LYS A 22 -2.78 12.65 7.09
C LYS A 22 -3.43 11.39 7.63
N LEU A 23 -2.69 10.28 7.55
CA LEU A 23 -3.08 9.03 8.21
C LEU A 23 -2.93 9.15 9.72
N GLU A 24 -3.88 8.54 10.43
CA GLU A 24 -3.88 8.48 11.89
C GLU A 24 -4.12 7.04 12.35
N VAL A 25 -3.72 6.77 13.57
CA VAL A 25 -4.01 5.48 14.22
C VAL A 25 -5.52 5.25 14.24
N GLY A 26 -5.93 4.07 13.81
CA GLY A 26 -7.33 3.70 13.68
C GLY A 26 -7.87 3.78 12.26
N ASP A 27 -7.17 4.48 11.37
CA ASP A 27 -7.59 4.55 9.97
C ASP A 27 -7.41 3.20 9.28
N LYS A 28 -8.20 3.00 8.23
CA LYS A 28 -8.16 1.77 7.43
C LYS A 28 -8.22 2.13 5.96
N VAL A 29 -7.33 1.55 5.20
CA VAL A 29 -7.29 1.72 3.74
C VAL A 29 -7.62 0.38 3.08
N GLU A 30 -8.60 0.41 2.16
CA GLU A 30 -9.00 -0.76 1.40
C GLU A 30 -8.76 -0.50 -0.08
N VAL A 31 -8.04 -1.41 -0.73
CA VAL A 31 -7.80 -1.35 -2.17
C VAL A 31 -8.33 -2.63 -2.80
N LYS A 32 -9.23 -2.50 -3.76
CA LYS A 32 -9.73 -3.62 -4.56
C LYS A 32 -9.28 -3.43 -6.00
N GLY A 33 -8.83 -4.50 -6.62
CA GLY A 33 -8.39 -4.47 -8.00
C GLY A 33 -7.98 -5.84 -8.48
N GLU A 34 -7.24 -5.86 -9.59
CA GLU A 34 -6.66 -7.10 -10.09
C GLU A 34 -5.31 -6.79 -10.77
N PRO A 35 -4.28 -7.62 -10.53
CA PRO A 35 -3.04 -7.49 -11.26
C PRO A 35 -3.29 -7.76 -12.74
N LEU A 36 -2.57 -7.07 -13.63
CA LEU A 36 -2.65 -7.35 -15.05
C LEU A 36 -2.21 -8.79 -15.34
N GLU A 37 -2.70 -9.37 -16.44
CA GLU A 37 -2.35 -10.75 -16.81
C GLU A 37 -0.85 -10.94 -17.06
N ASN A 38 -0.15 -9.89 -17.39
CA ASN A 38 1.31 -9.91 -17.61
C ASN A 38 2.07 -9.13 -16.53
N ALA A 39 1.48 -8.95 -15.34
CA ALA A 39 2.08 -8.13 -14.30
C ALA A 39 3.49 -8.61 -13.92
N VAL A 40 4.42 -7.67 -13.80
CA VAL A 40 5.73 -7.86 -13.21
C VAL A 40 5.71 -7.39 -11.77
N ARG A 41 5.15 -6.18 -11.55
CA ARG A 41 5.02 -5.61 -10.20
C ARG A 41 4.00 -4.48 -10.17
N PHE A 42 3.43 -4.26 -8.99
CA PHE A 42 2.72 -3.02 -8.66
C PHE A 42 2.97 -2.66 -7.20
N SER A 43 2.80 -1.39 -6.86
CA SER A 43 3.05 -0.94 -5.50
C SER A 43 1.94 -0.05 -4.97
N VAL A 44 1.76 -0.10 -3.64
CA VAL A 44 0.87 0.77 -2.87
C VAL A 44 1.74 1.49 -1.85
N ASN A 45 1.66 2.82 -1.81
CA ASN A 45 2.56 3.65 -1.03
C ASN A 45 1.81 4.70 -0.23
N PHE A 46 2.24 4.93 1.00
CA PHE A 46 1.84 6.10 1.79
C PHE A 46 3.00 7.09 1.80
N ILE A 47 2.75 8.31 1.36
CA ILE A 47 3.78 9.30 1.10
C ILE A 47 3.51 10.57 1.88
N GLU A 48 4.58 11.17 2.41
CA GLU A 48 4.57 12.53 2.92
C GLU A 48 4.87 13.47 1.75
N SER A 49 3.86 14.22 1.30
CA SER A 49 3.99 15.02 0.09
C SER A 49 5.03 16.14 0.21
N SER A 50 5.20 16.72 1.40
CA SER A 50 6.14 17.82 1.61
C SER A 50 7.60 17.42 1.38
N SER A 51 7.97 16.18 1.69
CA SER A 51 9.33 15.66 1.54
C SER A 51 9.48 14.61 0.45
N GLN A 52 8.34 14.11 -0.07
CA GLN A 52 8.29 12.94 -0.96
C GLN A 52 8.79 11.66 -0.30
N GLN A 53 8.88 11.64 1.02
CA GLN A 53 9.27 10.44 1.76
C GLN A 53 8.17 9.39 1.67
N CYS A 54 8.54 8.15 1.34
CA CYS A 54 7.63 7.02 1.36
C CYS A 54 7.65 6.39 2.76
N ILE A 55 6.58 6.61 3.50
CA ILE A 55 6.45 6.11 4.87
C ILE A 55 6.24 4.61 4.87
N PHE A 56 5.42 4.12 3.95
CA PHE A 56 5.14 2.69 3.81
C PHE A 56 5.04 2.33 2.34
N HIS A 57 5.89 1.40 1.92
CA HIS A 57 5.99 0.91 0.56
C HIS A 57 5.63 -0.58 0.55
N LEU A 58 4.59 -0.94 -0.19
CA LEU A 58 4.21 -2.31 -0.46
C LEU A 58 4.42 -2.60 -1.94
N ASP A 59 5.31 -3.54 -2.25
CA ASP A 59 5.62 -3.89 -3.63
C ASP A 59 5.27 -5.36 -3.88
N PHE A 60 4.28 -5.58 -4.73
CA PHE A 60 3.81 -6.92 -5.10
C PHE A 60 4.53 -7.34 -6.37
N ARG A 61 5.31 -8.40 -6.30
CA ARG A 61 6.14 -8.94 -7.40
C ARG A 61 5.60 -10.28 -7.87
N PHE A 62 5.63 -10.52 -9.17
CA PHE A 62 4.90 -11.65 -9.79
C PHE A 62 5.76 -12.61 -10.60
N ASN A 63 7.01 -12.30 -10.87
CA ASN A 63 7.89 -13.16 -11.67
C ASN A 63 8.33 -14.41 -10.87
N GLU A 64 8.78 -15.44 -11.57
CA GLU A 64 9.27 -16.65 -10.92
C GLU A 64 10.73 -16.51 -10.46
N GLU A 65 11.47 -15.52 -10.98
CA GLU A 65 12.88 -15.30 -10.68
C GLU A 65 13.16 -13.88 -10.18
N GLU A 66 14.26 -13.75 -9.39
CA GLU A 66 14.73 -12.44 -8.95
C GLU A 66 15.06 -11.54 -10.15
N PRO A 67 14.97 -10.20 -10.03
CA PRO A 67 14.64 -9.47 -8.78
C PRO A 67 13.16 -9.35 -8.47
N TYR A 68 12.27 -9.80 -9.36
CA TYR A 68 10.82 -9.63 -9.20
C TYR A 68 10.11 -10.95 -8.90
N LYS A 69 10.80 -11.83 -8.15
CA LYS A 69 10.23 -13.11 -7.73
C LYS A 69 8.99 -12.88 -6.87
N ARG A 70 8.01 -13.79 -6.98
CA ARG A 70 6.70 -13.76 -6.30
C ARG A 70 6.83 -13.48 -4.81
N THR A 71 6.78 -12.20 -4.46
CA THR A 71 7.07 -11.73 -3.11
C THR A 71 6.32 -10.41 -2.89
N VAL A 72 5.88 -10.18 -1.67
CA VAL A 72 5.44 -8.86 -1.24
C VAL A 72 6.60 -8.26 -0.45
N VAL A 73 7.17 -7.18 -0.95
CA VAL A 73 8.26 -6.45 -0.29
C VAL A 73 7.69 -5.26 0.45
N ARG A 74 8.12 -5.08 1.71
CA ARG A 74 7.72 -3.95 2.56
C ARG A 74 8.95 -3.15 2.90
N ASN A 75 8.82 -1.84 2.88
CA ASN A 75 9.95 -0.97 3.19
C ASN A 75 9.51 0.43 3.55
N THR A 76 10.46 1.22 3.99
CA THR A 76 10.34 2.66 4.26
C THR A 76 11.51 3.37 3.60
N ASN A 77 11.24 4.51 2.97
CA ASN A 77 12.27 5.41 2.49
C ASN A 77 12.54 6.44 3.59
N PHE A 78 13.81 6.65 3.94
CA PHE A 78 14.19 7.59 4.99
C PHE A 78 14.35 9.02 4.43
N PRO A 79 14.35 10.05 5.30
CA PRO A 79 14.50 11.44 4.84
C PRO A 79 15.79 11.69 4.03
N SER A 80 16.82 10.88 4.23
CA SER A 80 18.04 10.92 3.42
C SER A 80 17.84 10.50 1.98
N GLY A 81 16.68 9.87 1.65
CA GLY A 81 16.41 9.29 0.35
C GLY A 81 16.75 7.81 0.25
N ASP A 82 17.43 7.28 1.25
CA ASP A 82 17.83 5.86 1.24
C ASP A 82 16.67 4.96 1.67
N TRP A 83 16.56 3.79 1.02
CA TRP A 83 15.64 2.77 1.44
C TRP A 83 16.22 1.96 2.61
N GLY A 84 15.34 1.57 3.53
CA GLY A 84 15.72 0.70 4.63
C GLY A 84 15.84 -0.76 4.21
N ALA A 85 15.96 -1.64 5.19
CA ALA A 85 16.00 -3.08 4.97
C ALA A 85 14.63 -3.59 4.53
N GLU A 86 14.60 -4.38 3.46
CA GLU A 86 13.37 -4.99 2.98
C GLU A 86 12.89 -6.08 3.92
N GLU A 87 11.57 -6.11 4.15
CA GLU A 87 10.90 -7.27 4.75
C GLU A 87 10.09 -7.93 3.64
N ARG A 88 10.11 -9.25 3.57
CA ARG A 88 9.50 -10.01 2.49
C ARG A 88 8.55 -11.07 2.99
N ALA A 89 7.48 -11.30 2.24
CA ALA A 89 6.54 -12.40 2.44
C ALA A 89 6.09 -12.92 1.08
N ASP A 90 5.51 -14.11 1.06
CA ASP A 90 4.99 -14.67 -0.19
C ASP A 90 3.86 -13.79 -0.75
N ASN A 91 3.80 -13.69 -2.07
CA ASN A 91 2.72 -12.98 -2.75
C ASN A 91 1.62 -13.97 -3.14
N PRO A 92 0.47 -13.95 -2.44
CA PRO A 92 -0.64 -14.87 -2.75
C PRO A 92 -1.50 -14.41 -3.91
N LEU A 93 -1.29 -13.17 -4.40
CA LEU A 93 -2.10 -12.64 -5.48
C LEU A 93 -1.77 -13.31 -6.80
N GLN A 94 -2.78 -13.46 -7.66
CA GLN A 94 -2.64 -14.07 -8.97
C GLN A 94 -2.88 -13.04 -10.06
N ARG A 95 -2.10 -13.13 -11.15
CA ARG A 95 -2.33 -12.30 -12.33
C ARG A 95 -3.75 -12.50 -12.84
N GLY A 96 -4.42 -11.40 -13.18
CA GLY A 96 -5.76 -11.45 -13.76
C GLY A 96 -6.88 -11.80 -12.79
N GLU A 97 -6.60 -11.99 -11.50
CA GLU A 97 -7.62 -12.31 -10.51
C GLU A 97 -7.87 -11.17 -9.54
N PRO A 98 -9.13 -10.93 -9.14
CA PRO A 98 -9.45 -9.86 -8.20
C PRO A 98 -8.82 -10.09 -6.83
N PHE A 99 -8.39 -9.00 -6.20
CA PHE A 99 -7.90 -9.03 -4.82
C PHE A 99 -8.55 -7.94 -3.99
N LYS A 100 -8.44 -8.12 -2.67
CA LYS A 100 -8.81 -7.12 -1.68
C LYS A 100 -7.65 -6.96 -0.71
N LEU A 101 -7.10 -5.76 -0.68
CA LEU A 101 -6.02 -5.39 0.24
C LEU A 101 -6.58 -4.46 1.30
N GLN A 102 -6.33 -4.75 2.56
CA GLN A 102 -6.70 -3.87 3.67
C GLN A 102 -5.47 -3.56 4.50
N ILE A 103 -5.26 -2.29 4.78
CA ILE A 103 -4.16 -1.82 5.62
C ILE A 103 -4.77 -1.08 6.80
N LYS A 104 -4.56 -1.61 8.00
CA LYS A 104 -5.01 -0.96 9.24
C LYS A 104 -3.84 -0.24 9.87
N VAL A 105 -4.05 1.00 10.25
CA VAL A 105 -3.03 1.81 10.92
C VAL A 105 -3.17 1.61 12.42
N LEU A 106 -2.23 0.91 13.02
CA LEU A 106 -2.18 0.67 14.46
C LEU A 106 -1.13 1.57 15.10
N GLU A 107 -1.11 1.61 16.42
CA GLU A 107 -0.20 2.51 17.15
C GLU A 107 1.27 2.23 16.84
N ASP A 108 1.65 0.96 16.76
CA ASP A 108 3.03 0.53 16.58
C ASP A 108 3.34 -0.07 15.20
N ARG A 109 2.32 -0.29 14.36
CA ARG A 109 2.52 -0.99 13.10
C ARG A 109 1.37 -0.75 12.11
N PHE A 110 1.65 -1.11 10.85
CA PHE A 110 0.60 -1.37 9.86
C PHE A 110 0.26 -2.86 9.90
N SER A 111 -1.02 -3.18 9.91
CA SER A 111 -1.49 -4.57 9.80
C SER A 111 -2.09 -4.75 8.42
N VAL A 112 -1.60 -5.74 7.67
CA VAL A 112 -2.00 -5.95 6.28
C VAL A 112 -2.79 -7.25 6.15
N GLU A 113 -3.98 -7.13 5.57
CA GLU A 113 -4.84 -8.26 5.23
C GLU A 113 -4.96 -8.38 3.71
N LEU A 114 -4.92 -9.60 3.21
CA LEU A 114 -5.16 -9.90 1.80
C LEU A 114 -6.30 -10.90 1.72
N ASN A 115 -7.34 -10.56 0.94
CA ASN A 115 -8.51 -11.41 0.73
C ASN A 115 -9.14 -11.89 2.05
N ASP A 116 -9.31 -10.95 2.99
CA ASP A 116 -9.93 -11.15 4.31
C ASP A 116 -9.12 -12.01 5.29
N ALA A 117 -7.84 -12.28 4.99
CA ALA A 117 -6.95 -12.99 5.89
C ALA A 117 -5.75 -12.12 6.26
N HIS A 118 -5.37 -12.10 7.54
CA HIS A 118 -4.17 -11.42 7.97
C HIS A 118 -2.96 -12.04 7.27
N HIS A 119 -2.09 -11.19 6.71
CA HIS A 119 -0.94 -11.66 5.97
C HIS A 119 0.38 -11.33 6.64
N PHE A 120 0.56 -10.06 7.05
CA PHE A 120 1.76 -9.65 7.79
C PHE A 120 1.53 -8.29 8.46
N ASP A 121 2.47 -7.98 9.37
CA ASP A 121 2.58 -6.67 9.99
C ASP A 121 3.85 -5.98 9.52
N PHE A 122 3.88 -4.65 9.62
CA PHE A 122 5.07 -3.85 9.37
C PHE A 122 5.18 -2.81 10.48
N ASN A 123 6.15 -2.99 11.36
CA ASN A 123 6.37 -2.05 12.47
C ASN A 123 6.78 -0.68 11.94
N HIS A 124 6.25 0.37 12.54
CA HIS A 124 6.61 1.73 12.15
C HIS A 124 8.11 1.95 12.37
N ARG A 125 8.80 2.34 11.32
CA ARG A 125 10.24 2.68 11.36
C ARG A 125 10.45 4.17 11.52
N VAL A 126 9.45 4.94 11.11
CA VAL A 126 9.41 6.38 11.24
C VAL A 126 8.04 6.75 11.76
N SER A 127 7.91 7.95 12.30
CA SER A 127 6.60 8.44 12.71
C SER A 127 5.66 8.48 11.50
N LEU A 128 4.36 8.24 11.69
CA LEU A 128 3.37 8.44 10.63
C LEU A 128 3.49 9.85 10.07
N GLY A 129 3.88 10.78 10.94
CA GLY A 129 4.20 12.14 10.56
C GLY A 129 3.06 12.78 9.77
N ASN A 130 3.39 13.20 8.56
CA ASN A 130 2.44 13.82 7.64
C ASN A 130 2.19 12.94 6.42
N ALA A 131 2.05 11.63 6.61
CA ALA A 131 1.66 10.73 5.52
C ALA A 131 0.27 11.13 5.04
N ASP A 132 0.22 11.90 3.96
CA ASP A 132 -0.98 12.59 3.48
C ASP A 132 -1.42 12.19 2.07
N VAL A 133 -0.67 11.31 1.42
CA VAL A 133 -0.96 10.86 0.05
C VAL A 133 -0.86 9.36 -0.05
N ILE A 134 -1.84 8.75 -0.72
CA ILE A 134 -1.75 7.37 -1.18
C ILE A 134 -1.38 7.38 -2.66
N LYS A 135 -0.39 6.55 -3.04
CA LYS A 135 0.03 6.41 -4.43
C LYS A 135 0.07 4.94 -4.81
N ILE A 136 -0.65 4.59 -5.87
CA ILE A 136 -0.68 3.23 -6.40
C ILE A 136 -0.18 3.29 -7.84
N LYS A 137 0.81 2.47 -8.17
CA LYS A 137 1.40 2.46 -9.50
C LYS A 137 1.82 1.06 -9.92
N GLY A 138 1.99 0.86 -11.22
CA GLY A 138 2.48 -0.38 -11.79
C GLY A 138 1.40 -1.18 -12.50
N ASP A 139 1.60 -2.48 -12.54
CA ASP A 139 0.84 -3.39 -13.41
C ASP A 139 -0.44 -3.88 -12.73
N VAL A 140 -1.36 -2.97 -12.49
CA VAL A 140 -2.58 -3.24 -11.76
C VAL A 140 -3.74 -2.42 -12.31
N LYS A 141 -4.92 -3.01 -12.29
CA LYS A 141 -6.17 -2.31 -12.54
C LYS A 141 -6.88 -2.14 -11.20
N ILE A 142 -7.27 -0.92 -10.85
CA ILE A 142 -7.90 -0.62 -9.57
C ILE A 142 -9.41 -0.51 -9.75
N LYS A 143 -10.14 -1.26 -8.95
CA LYS A 143 -11.60 -1.20 -8.90
C LYS A 143 -12.07 -0.12 -7.94
N SER A 144 -11.49 -0.07 -6.76
CA SER A 144 -11.85 0.94 -5.76
C SER A 144 -10.75 1.15 -4.74
N VAL A 145 -10.69 2.37 -4.21
CA VAL A 145 -9.86 2.71 -3.06
C VAL A 145 -10.80 3.36 -2.03
N LYS A 146 -10.81 2.83 -0.81
CA LYS A 146 -11.60 3.39 0.28
C LYS A 146 -10.68 3.69 1.45
N ILE A 147 -10.76 4.89 1.97
CA ILE A 147 -10.03 5.31 3.16
C ILE A 147 -11.07 5.61 4.21
N LYS A 148 -11.10 4.81 5.27
CA LYS A 148 -12.04 4.96 6.38
C LYS A 148 -11.30 5.54 7.57
N GLU A 149 -11.72 6.72 8.02
CA GLU A 149 -11.17 7.36 9.19
C GLU A 149 -11.91 6.86 10.44
N CYS A 150 -11.16 6.71 11.52
CA CYS A 150 -11.75 6.30 12.79
C CYS A 150 -12.51 7.43 13.49
#